data_550be2c3b232d6d76204053b9d77a77d
#
_entry.id   550be2c3b232d6d76204053b9d77a77d
#
_cell.length_a   1.000
_cell.length_b   1.000
_cell.length_c   1.000
_cell.angle_alpha   90.00
_cell.angle_beta   90.00
_cell.angle_gamma   90.00
#
_symmetry.space_group_name_H-M   'P 1'
#
loop_
_entity.id
_entity.type
_entity.pdbx_description
1 polymer ?
#
loop_
_entity_poly.entity_id
_entity_poly.type
_entity_poly.pdbx_seq_one_letter_code
_entity_poly.pdbx_strand_id
1 'polypeptide(L)'
;MSIESDATGSGRQSTPESNQDGNGSSEPSTSHDPRHEVLGDLESLGPSTKAVHAGERRQKAEGSISAPIFTASTYTFSDTDELLKFANGETEREEYARYGTPNEKSVEAKLAGLEGSEEAILYSSGMAAIVGLLMSRLNAGDEIVFFDQCYHRSREFCTKHLSRFGVVTHQVPTGDFDAMEAAINSNTKMLVSESPTNPHLTAVDLEKFVAVGKANEVETLIDATLATPYNLRPIEYGVDFVLHSATKYLGGHNDLIAGVLCGSKEALEKVRSLRGILGSINSSHNLYLLERGLKTFELRMQRHNENGLRVAEFLDSHPRIEKVYYPGLKSHPTYDIASSQMRGFGGLVTFLVKDADWKETSRVVDAAKIPRIAPSLGGVESLICLFIHISEPTRPY
;
A
#
# COMPACT_ATOMS: atom_id res chain seq x y z
N MET A 1 10.71 -43.70 -34.72
CA MET A 1 12.00 -44.10 -35.31
C MET A 1 12.73 -44.80 -34.20
N SER A 2 12.68 -46.14 -34.22
CA SER A 2 13.32 -47.04 -33.27
C SER A 2 14.80 -47.15 -33.57
N ILE A 3 15.65 -47.21 -32.57
CA ILE A 3 16.91 -47.95 -32.64
C ILE A 3 17.17 -48.55 -31.26
N GLU A 4 16.99 -49.87 -31.20
CA GLU A 4 17.60 -50.77 -30.21
C GLU A 4 19.09 -50.97 -30.55
N SER A 5 19.91 -51.19 -29.57
CA SER A 5 21.01 -52.17 -29.67
C SER A 5 21.59 -52.54 -28.32
N ASP A 6 21.54 -53.82 -28.05
CA ASP A 6 22.18 -54.64 -27.05
C ASP A 6 23.71 -54.48 -26.91
N ALA A 7 24.23 -54.81 -25.72
CA ALA A 7 25.06 -56.00 -25.46
C ALA A 7 25.83 -55.89 -24.12
N THR A 8 25.52 -56.77 -23.18
CA THR A 8 26.33 -57.86 -22.57
C THR A 8 27.72 -57.45 -21.99
N GLY A 9 27.94 -57.67 -20.69
CA GLY A 9 28.44 -58.89 -20.16
C GLY A 9 29.31 -58.75 -18.87
N SER A 10 29.13 -59.69 -17.98
CA SER A 10 30.02 -60.26 -16.93
C SER A 10 30.38 -59.35 -15.76
N GLY A 11 30.07 -59.59 -14.53
CA GLY A 11 30.15 -60.80 -13.76
C GLY A 11 31.34 -60.79 -12.80
N ARG A 12 31.07 -60.53 -11.51
CA ARG A 12 31.80 -61.18 -10.37
C ARG A 12 31.01 -61.01 -9.08
N GLN A 13 30.70 -62.18 -8.52
CA GLN A 13 30.18 -62.41 -7.19
C GLN A 13 31.25 -62.12 -6.13
N SER A 14 30.86 -61.61 -4.99
CA SER A 14 31.35 -62.07 -3.65
C SER A 14 30.33 -61.73 -2.59
N THR A 15 30.00 -62.74 -1.83
CA THR A 15 28.99 -62.88 -0.78
C THR A 15 29.49 -62.30 0.56
N PRO A 16 28.71 -62.39 1.67
CA PRO A 16 28.36 -61.28 2.52
C PRO A 16 29.00 -61.42 3.90
N GLU A 17 29.09 -60.36 4.65
CA GLU A 17 29.21 -60.43 6.09
C GLU A 17 28.13 -59.59 6.79
N SER A 18 27.41 -60.34 7.61
CA SER A 18 26.45 -59.87 8.58
C SER A 18 27.10 -59.04 9.69
N ASN A 19 26.50 -57.93 10.08
CA ASN A 19 26.47 -57.55 11.50
C ASN A 19 25.17 -56.78 11.84
N GLN A 20 24.62 -57.26 12.92
CA GLN A 20 23.39 -56.85 13.56
C GLN A 20 23.57 -55.58 14.40
N ASP A 21 22.39 -54.97 14.66
CA ASP A 21 22.01 -54.20 15.84
C ASP A 21 22.41 -52.74 15.93
N GLY A 22 21.36 -51.95 15.85
CA GLY A 22 21.34 -50.56 16.23
C GLY A 22 20.00 -49.91 15.99
N ASN A 23 18.97 -50.36 16.74
CA ASN A 23 17.68 -49.69 16.79
C ASN A 23 17.86 -48.29 17.43
N GLY A 24 17.97 -47.28 16.60
CA GLY A 24 17.98 -45.87 16.98
C GLY A 24 16.92 -45.16 16.21
N SER A 25 15.72 -45.03 16.78
CA SER A 25 14.69 -44.12 16.35
C SER A 25 15.24 -42.68 16.39
N SER A 26 15.90 -42.24 15.33
CA SER A 26 16.17 -40.82 15.14
C SER A 26 14.89 -40.17 14.68
N GLU A 27 14.20 -39.48 15.58
CA GLU A 27 13.26 -38.43 15.20
C GLU A 27 13.91 -37.54 14.15
N PRO A 28 13.19 -37.13 13.09
CA PRO A 28 13.73 -36.16 12.12
C PRO A 28 13.99 -34.88 12.93
N SER A 29 15.25 -34.59 13.21
CA SER A 29 15.65 -33.28 13.67
C SER A 29 15.18 -32.31 12.55
N THR A 30 14.19 -31.50 12.86
CA THR A 30 13.88 -30.31 12.06
C THR A 30 15.10 -29.42 12.12
N SER A 31 16.07 -29.67 11.25
CA SER A 31 17.24 -28.80 11.11
C SER A 31 16.71 -27.44 10.68
N HIS A 32 16.67 -26.53 11.61
CA HIS A 32 16.40 -25.13 11.35
C HIS A 32 17.47 -24.63 10.37
N ASP A 33 17.12 -24.53 9.09
CA ASP A 33 18.04 -24.02 8.08
C ASP A 33 18.02 -22.48 8.15
N PRO A 34 19.07 -21.83 8.65
CA PRO A 34 19.11 -20.37 8.81
C PRO A 34 18.98 -19.62 7.49
N ARG A 35 19.05 -20.31 6.35
CA ARG A 35 18.84 -19.72 5.01
C ARG A 35 17.39 -19.32 4.76
N HIS A 36 16.45 -19.95 5.48
CA HIS A 36 15.03 -19.66 5.40
C HIS A 36 14.53 -18.68 6.46
N GLU A 37 15.45 -18.25 7.35
CA GLU A 37 15.11 -17.34 8.43
C GLU A 37 14.75 -15.97 7.87
N VAL A 38 13.53 -15.53 8.13
CA VAL A 38 13.06 -14.15 7.97
C VAL A 38 13.28 -13.45 9.30
N LEU A 39 13.61 -12.16 9.30
CA LEU A 39 13.74 -11.37 10.53
C LEU A 39 12.46 -11.50 11.37
N GLY A 40 12.53 -12.21 12.51
CA GLY A 40 11.36 -12.68 13.25
C GLY A 40 10.68 -11.60 14.10
N ASP A 41 11.46 -10.70 14.73
CA ASP A 41 10.90 -9.65 15.61
C ASP A 41 10.91 -8.30 14.92
N LEU A 42 9.89 -8.07 14.10
CA LEU A 42 9.73 -6.79 13.38
C LEU A 42 9.28 -5.66 14.30
N GLU A 43 8.62 -5.93 15.43
CA GLU A 43 8.04 -4.90 16.29
C GLU A 43 9.11 -4.03 16.92
N SER A 44 10.22 -4.64 17.33
CA SER A 44 11.36 -3.93 17.94
C SER A 44 12.20 -3.10 16.97
N LEU A 45 12.00 -3.26 15.64
CA LEU A 45 12.80 -2.60 14.63
C LEU A 45 12.28 -1.21 14.25
N GLY A 46 13.19 -0.27 14.08
CA GLY A 46 12.86 1.07 13.55
C GLY A 46 12.44 1.06 12.08
N PRO A 47 11.79 2.14 11.59
CA PRO A 47 11.26 2.22 10.22
C PRO A 47 12.28 1.97 9.12
N SER A 48 13.52 2.48 9.25
CA SER A 48 14.61 2.23 8.29
C SER A 48 14.94 0.75 8.19
N THR A 49 15.06 0.06 9.32
CA THR A 49 15.38 -1.37 9.33
C THR A 49 14.24 -2.19 8.74
N LYS A 50 12.98 -1.85 9.08
CA LYS A 50 11.79 -2.49 8.49
C LYS A 50 11.74 -2.28 6.98
N ALA A 51 11.97 -1.06 6.50
CA ALA A 51 11.96 -0.73 5.07
C ALA A 51 13.01 -1.50 4.25
N VAL A 52 14.14 -1.82 4.87
CA VAL A 52 15.22 -2.58 4.22
C VAL A 52 15.03 -4.08 4.36
N HIS A 53 14.72 -4.57 5.55
CA HIS A 53 14.87 -5.98 5.90
C HIS A 53 13.58 -6.76 6.14
N ALA A 54 12.43 -6.11 6.40
CA ALA A 54 11.18 -6.83 6.61
C ALA A 54 10.83 -7.69 5.38
N GLY A 55 10.41 -8.93 5.61
CA GLY A 55 10.03 -9.87 4.56
C GLY A 55 11.16 -10.40 3.68
N GLU A 56 12.41 -9.99 3.92
CA GLU A 56 13.54 -10.53 3.18
C GLU A 56 14.04 -11.84 3.79
N ARG A 57 14.29 -12.85 2.97
CA ARG A 57 15.04 -14.03 3.38
C ARG A 57 16.49 -13.64 3.64
N ARG A 58 17.09 -14.16 4.70
CA ARG A 58 18.49 -13.90 5.07
C ARG A 58 19.46 -14.30 3.95
N GLN A 59 19.18 -15.42 3.28
CA GLN A 59 19.90 -15.79 2.06
C GLN A 59 18.96 -15.79 0.87
N LYS A 60 19.31 -15.02 -0.13
CA LYS A 60 18.61 -14.93 -1.40
C LYS A 60 19.22 -15.89 -2.42
N ALA A 61 18.52 -16.11 -3.54
CA ALA A 61 19.00 -16.96 -4.62
C ALA A 61 20.43 -16.56 -5.04
N GLU A 62 21.27 -17.57 -5.22
CA GLU A 62 22.69 -17.43 -5.59
C GLU A 62 23.52 -16.56 -4.63
N GLY A 63 23.08 -16.37 -3.39
CA GLY A 63 23.77 -15.54 -2.40
C GLY A 63 23.76 -14.04 -2.71
N SER A 64 22.86 -13.57 -3.58
CA SER A 64 22.76 -12.17 -3.95
C SER A 64 22.27 -11.30 -2.79
N ILE A 65 22.82 -10.09 -2.65
CA ILE A 65 22.37 -9.14 -1.61
C ILE A 65 21.01 -8.51 -1.95
N SER A 66 20.72 -8.26 -3.22
CA SER A 66 19.43 -7.75 -3.69
C SER A 66 18.54 -8.90 -4.16
N ALA A 67 17.23 -8.75 -4.03
CA ALA A 67 16.30 -9.76 -4.55
C ALA A 67 16.39 -9.85 -6.09
N PRO A 68 16.51 -11.06 -6.67
CA PRO A 68 16.36 -11.25 -8.11
C PRO A 68 14.98 -10.86 -8.60
N ILE A 69 14.85 -10.48 -9.86
CA ILE A 69 13.56 -10.22 -10.49
C ILE A 69 13.04 -11.53 -11.08
N PHE A 70 11.97 -12.07 -10.49
CA PHE A 70 11.31 -13.29 -10.95
C PHE A 70 10.23 -12.93 -11.98
N THR A 71 10.53 -13.14 -13.26
CA THR A 71 9.58 -12.83 -14.36
C THR A 71 8.73 -14.03 -14.79
N ALA A 72 8.85 -15.15 -14.07
CA ALA A 72 8.07 -16.35 -14.36
C ALA A 72 6.57 -16.12 -14.16
N SER A 73 5.76 -16.54 -15.13
CA SER A 73 4.29 -16.58 -14.99
C SER A 73 3.80 -17.86 -14.32
N THR A 74 4.57 -18.95 -14.39
CA THR A 74 4.20 -20.29 -13.92
C THR A 74 5.40 -20.93 -13.22
N TYR A 75 5.12 -21.67 -12.15
CA TYR A 75 6.11 -22.36 -11.34
C TYR A 75 5.85 -23.87 -11.41
N THR A 76 6.90 -24.68 -11.50
CA THR A 76 6.82 -26.13 -11.62
C THR A 76 6.76 -26.81 -10.27
N PHE A 77 6.05 -27.93 -10.19
CA PHE A 77 6.11 -28.87 -9.07
C PHE A 77 7.08 -29.99 -9.40
N SER A 78 7.72 -30.56 -8.39
CA SER A 78 8.66 -31.68 -8.56
C SER A 78 7.96 -32.98 -9.00
N ASP A 79 6.74 -33.17 -8.48
CA ASP A 79 5.89 -34.32 -8.77
C ASP A 79 4.42 -34.03 -8.45
N THR A 80 3.55 -35.02 -8.69
CA THR A 80 2.11 -34.92 -8.41
C THR A 80 1.75 -34.94 -6.92
N ASP A 81 2.60 -35.48 -6.06
CA ASP A 81 2.39 -35.49 -4.62
C ASP A 81 2.57 -34.06 -4.05
N GLU A 82 3.62 -33.36 -4.48
CA GLU A 82 3.81 -31.94 -4.14
C GLU A 82 2.64 -31.08 -4.62
N LEU A 83 2.14 -31.33 -5.85
CA LEU A 83 0.98 -30.63 -6.40
C LEU A 83 -0.30 -30.89 -5.56
N LEU A 84 -0.51 -32.14 -5.11
CA LEU A 84 -1.67 -32.48 -4.28
C LEU A 84 -1.58 -31.86 -2.89
N LYS A 85 -0.41 -31.86 -2.24
CA LYS A 85 -0.20 -31.18 -0.98
C LYS A 85 -0.48 -29.69 -1.05
N PHE A 86 -0.03 -29.04 -2.12
CA PHE A 86 -0.33 -27.64 -2.38
C PHE A 86 -1.85 -27.43 -2.62
N ALA A 87 -2.50 -28.23 -3.44
CA ALA A 87 -3.94 -28.13 -3.70
C ALA A 87 -4.81 -28.34 -2.46
N ASN A 88 -4.34 -29.15 -1.50
CA ASN A 88 -4.99 -29.39 -0.21
C ASN A 88 -4.67 -28.31 0.84
N GLY A 89 -3.82 -27.30 0.52
CA GLY A 89 -3.40 -26.26 1.47
C GLY A 89 -2.38 -26.74 2.54
N GLU A 90 -1.75 -27.88 2.32
CA GLU A 90 -0.75 -28.44 3.24
C GLU A 90 0.63 -27.77 3.09
N THR A 91 0.87 -27.14 1.95
CA THR A 91 2.11 -26.41 1.65
C THR A 91 1.81 -25.07 0.98
N GLU A 92 2.64 -24.06 1.30
CA GLU A 92 2.57 -22.74 0.66
C GLU A 92 3.73 -22.57 -0.31
N ARG A 93 3.40 -22.20 -1.56
CA ARG A 93 4.39 -21.87 -2.60
C ARG A 93 3.75 -21.05 -3.72
N GLU A 94 4.56 -20.57 -4.64
CA GLU A 94 4.10 -19.98 -5.89
C GLU A 94 3.68 -21.09 -6.88
N GLU A 95 2.56 -20.85 -7.57
CA GLU A 95 2.08 -21.69 -8.69
C GLU A 95 1.96 -20.89 -9.99
N TYR A 96 1.37 -19.68 -9.86
CA TYR A 96 1.07 -18.81 -10.98
C TYR A 96 1.16 -17.34 -10.53
N ALA A 97 1.85 -16.50 -11.31
CA ALA A 97 2.21 -15.15 -10.92
C ALA A 97 1.00 -14.23 -10.59
N ARG A 98 -0.19 -14.54 -11.11
CA ARG A 98 -1.42 -13.80 -10.79
C ARG A 98 -1.83 -13.96 -9.31
N TYR A 99 -1.41 -15.03 -8.65
CA TYR A 99 -1.66 -15.31 -7.24
C TYR A 99 -0.51 -14.92 -6.32
N GLY A 100 0.62 -14.50 -6.89
CA GLY A 100 1.79 -13.99 -6.19
C GLY A 100 3.10 -14.42 -6.83
N THR A 101 4.13 -13.63 -6.57
CA THR A 101 5.52 -13.91 -6.96
C THR A 101 6.43 -13.75 -5.76
N PRO A 102 7.66 -14.29 -5.76
CA PRO A 102 8.60 -14.04 -4.67
C PRO A 102 8.87 -12.55 -4.41
N ASN A 103 8.91 -11.74 -5.48
CA ASN A 103 9.05 -10.28 -5.34
C ASN A 103 7.84 -9.65 -4.65
N GLU A 104 6.62 -10.11 -4.98
CA GLU A 104 5.39 -9.60 -4.38
C GLU A 104 5.35 -9.88 -2.88
N LYS A 105 5.57 -11.13 -2.47
CA LYS A 105 5.59 -11.55 -1.07
C LYS A 105 6.59 -10.74 -0.22
N SER A 106 7.79 -10.51 -0.75
CA SER A 106 8.81 -9.71 -0.06
C SER A 106 8.35 -8.26 0.15
N VAL A 107 7.78 -7.63 -0.87
CA VAL A 107 7.34 -6.23 -0.78
C VAL A 107 6.08 -6.10 0.07
N GLU A 108 5.12 -7.04 -0.01
CA GLU A 108 3.93 -7.07 0.85
C GLU A 108 4.33 -7.15 2.33
N ALA A 109 5.25 -8.03 2.69
CA ALA A 109 5.73 -8.15 4.05
C ALA A 109 6.45 -6.89 4.57
N LYS A 110 7.23 -6.19 3.70
CA LYS A 110 7.84 -4.89 4.04
C LYS A 110 6.78 -3.83 4.34
N LEU A 111 5.75 -3.74 3.51
CA LEU A 111 4.69 -2.74 3.63
C LEU A 111 3.80 -3.03 4.84
N ALA A 112 3.47 -4.29 5.10
CA ALA A 112 2.78 -4.71 6.32
C ALA A 112 3.58 -4.33 7.57
N GLY A 113 4.89 -4.62 7.58
CA GLY A 113 5.77 -4.26 8.69
C GLY A 113 5.95 -2.76 8.90
N LEU A 114 5.91 -1.95 7.83
CA LEU A 114 5.96 -0.48 7.92
C LEU A 114 4.66 0.10 8.46
N GLU A 115 3.51 -0.40 7.99
CA GLU A 115 2.18 0.04 8.45
C GLU A 115 1.88 -0.45 9.87
N GLY A 116 2.43 -1.60 10.27
CA GLY A 116 2.09 -2.28 11.51
C GLY A 116 0.85 -3.16 11.38
N SER A 117 0.49 -3.57 10.16
CA SER A 117 -0.60 -4.48 9.87
C SER A 117 -0.14 -5.94 9.84
N GLU A 118 -1.08 -6.88 9.96
CA GLU A 118 -0.78 -8.32 9.83
C GLU A 118 -0.38 -8.69 8.40
N GLU A 119 -1.08 -8.14 7.41
CA GLU A 119 -0.83 -8.37 5.99
C GLU A 119 -0.94 -7.09 5.16
N ALA A 120 -0.39 -7.15 3.96
CA ALA A 120 -0.59 -6.20 2.88
C ALA A 120 -0.87 -6.93 1.58
N ILE A 121 -1.61 -6.28 0.68
CA ILE A 121 -1.89 -6.76 -0.68
C ILE A 121 -1.45 -5.69 -1.68
N LEU A 122 -0.60 -6.07 -2.63
CA LEU A 122 -0.16 -5.20 -3.70
C LEU A 122 -1.10 -5.23 -4.91
N TYR A 123 -1.24 -4.07 -5.54
CA TYR A 123 -2.07 -3.83 -6.72
C TYR A 123 -1.30 -3.08 -7.79
N SER A 124 -1.81 -3.13 -9.02
CA SER A 124 -1.25 -2.38 -10.16
C SER A 124 -1.31 -0.85 -10.01
N SER A 125 -2.18 -0.33 -9.13
CA SER A 125 -2.30 1.10 -8.81
C SER A 125 -3.07 1.31 -7.51
N GLY A 126 -2.99 2.52 -6.92
CA GLY A 126 -3.83 2.90 -5.78
C GLY A 126 -5.33 2.80 -6.10
N MET A 127 -5.73 3.18 -7.33
CA MET A 127 -7.12 3.00 -7.76
C MET A 127 -7.53 1.54 -7.85
N ALA A 128 -6.65 0.64 -8.28
CA ALA A 128 -6.95 -0.79 -8.30
C ALA A 128 -7.13 -1.35 -6.89
N ALA A 129 -6.40 -0.81 -5.90
CA ALA A 129 -6.52 -1.22 -4.50
C ALA A 129 -7.88 -0.82 -3.90
N ILE A 130 -8.30 0.45 -4.05
CA ILE A 130 -9.61 0.88 -3.54
C ILE A 130 -10.77 0.17 -4.27
N VAL A 131 -10.68 0.02 -5.59
CA VAL A 131 -11.70 -0.70 -6.37
C VAL A 131 -11.78 -2.17 -5.94
N GLY A 132 -10.64 -2.83 -5.78
CA GLY A 132 -10.59 -4.22 -5.33
C GLY A 132 -11.18 -4.42 -3.94
N LEU A 133 -10.88 -3.53 -2.99
CA LEU A 133 -11.48 -3.55 -1.66
C LEU A 133 -13.00 -3.38 -1.76
N LEU A 134 -13.48 -2.29 -2.33
CA LEU A 134 -14.91 -1.97 -2.34
C LEU A 134 -15.72 -3.05 -3.06
N MET A 135 -15.23 -3.58 -4.19
CA MET A 135 -15.91 -4.67 -4.89
C MET A 135 -15.87 -6.02 -4.16
N SER A 136 -14.91 -6.24 -3.26
CA SER A 136 -14.86 -7.46 -2.45
C SER A 136 -15.77 -7.42 -1.23
N ARG A 137 -16.16 -6.22 -0.78
CA ARG A 137 -16.91 -6.00 0.47
C ARG A 137 -18.36 -5.61 0.25
N LEU A 138 -18.69 -5.01 -0.91
CA LEU A 138 -20.00 -4.43 -1.17
C LEU A 138 -20.81 -5.26 -2.15
N ASN A 139 -22.10 -5.36 -1.88
CA ASN A 139 -23.11 -5.98 -2.72
C ASN A 139 -24.15 -4.93 -3.18
N ALA A 140 -25.02 -5.29 -4.11
CA ALA A 140 -26.15 -4.46 -4.49
C ALA A 140 -27.08 -4.22 -3.27
N GLY A 141 -27.39 -2.96 -3.01
CA GLY A 141 -28.16 -2.51 -1.84
C GLY A 141 -27.32 -2.07 -0.66
N ASP A 142 -26.01 -2.35 -0.65
CA ASP A 142 -25.10 -1.82 0.38
C ASP A 142 -24.83 -0.33 0.19
N GLU A 143 -24.45 0.33 1.28
CA GLU A 143 -24.18 1.76 1.31
C GLU A 143 -22.81 2.05 1.93
N ILE A 144 -22.19 3.13 1.48
CA ILE A 144 -20.95 3.68 2.05
C ILE A 144 -21.12 5.15 2.42
N VAL A 145 -20.47 5.57 3.51
CA VAL A 145 -20.38 6.99 3.89
C VAL A 145 -18.95 7.47 3.63
N PHE A 146 -18.83 8.58 2.93
CA PHE A 146 -17.57 9.08 2.39
C PHE A 146 -17.37 10.55 2.78
N PHE A 147 -16.22 10.93 3.34
CA PHE A 147 -15.86 12.33 3.51
C PHE A 147 -15.50 12.98 2.16
N ASP A 148 -16.06 14.15 1.88
CA ASP A 148 -16.06 14.80 0.56
C ASP A 148 -14.68 15.23 0.05
N GLN A 149 -13.73 15.58 0.95
CA GLN A 149 -12.35 15.88 0.58
C GLN A 149 -11.54 14.60 0.47
N CYS A 150 -11.33 14.14 -0.74
CA CYS A 150 -10.52 12.97 -1.05
C CYS A 150 -10.05 13.03 -2.51
N TYR A 151 -9.20 12.09 -2.87
CA TYR A 151 -8.78 11.96 -4.27
C TYR A 151 -9.98 11.83 -5.20
N HIS A 152 -10.07 12.75 -6.17
CA HIS A 152 -11.26 12.92 -7.00
C HIS A 152 -11.68 11.65 -7.77
N ARG A 153 -10.74 10.79 -8.17
CA ARG A 153 -11.08 9.53 -8.85
C ARG A 153 -11.68 8.48 -7.91
N SER A 154 -11.25 8.45 -6.65
CA SER A 154 -11.88 7.60 -5.62
C SER A 154 -13.33 8.02 -5.43
N ARG A 155 -13.58 9.33 -5.28
CA ARG A 155 -14.92 9.89 -5.19
C ARG A 155 -15.75 9.60 -6.44
N GLU A 156 -15.18 9.79 -7.63
CA GLU A 156 -15.86 9.50 -8.91
C GLU A 156 -16.24 8.02 -9.01
N PHE A 157 -15.33 7.11 -8.63
CA PHE A 157 -15.63 5.69 -8.61
C PHE A 157 -16.80 5.37 -7.68
N CYS A 158 -16.78 5.87 -6.45
CA CYS A 158 -17.83 5.64 -5.47
C CYS A 158 -19.19 6.20 -5.93
N THR A 159 -19.21 7.43 -6.44
CA THR A 159 -20.47 8.13 -6.76
C THR A 159 -21.07 7.78 -8.13
N LYS A 160 -20.23 7.47 -9.13
CA LYS A 160 -20.69 7.24 -10.51
C LYS A 160 -20.62 5.78 -10.95
N HIS A 161 -19.57 5.05 -10.51
CA HIS A 161 -19.35 3.69 -11.00
C HIS A 161 -19.99 2.64 -10.09
N LEU A 162 -19.83 2.74 -8.77
CA LEU A 162 -20.45 1.81 -7.82
C LEU A 162 -21.99 1.88 -7.87
N SER A 163 -22.58 3.03 -8.15
CA SER A 163 -24.03 3.16 -8.31
C SER A 163 -24.61 2.26 -9.40
N ARG A 164 -23.82 1.94 -10.45
CA ARG A 164 -24.23 0.99 -11.51
C ARG A 164 -24.35 -0.44 -11.02
N PHE A 165 -23.76 -0.76 -9.88
CA PHE A 165 -23.82 -2.06 -9.21
C PHE A 165 -24.78 -2.06 -8.02
N GLY A 166 -25.60 -1.00 -7.89
CA GLY A 166 -26.61 -0.88 -6.84
C GLY A 166 -26.07 -0.44 -5.48
N VAL A 167 -24.82 0.03 -5.37
CA VAL A 167 -24.25 0.58 -4.13
C VAL A 167 -24.57 2.07 -4.03
N VAL A 168 -24.99 2.53 -2.85
CA VAL A 168 -25.28 3.94 -2.57
C VAL A 168 -24.11 4.59 -1.85
N THR A 169 -23.73 5.80 -2.27
CA THR A 169 -22.66 6.58 -1.65
C THR A 169 -23.22 7.87 -1.04
N HIS A 170 -23.08 8.02 0.27
CA HIS A 170 -23.39 9.24 1.00
C HIS A 170 -22.12 10.06 1.17
N GLN A 171 -22.12 11.28 0.65
CA GLN A 171 -21.01 12.23 0.84
C GLN A 171 -21.37 13.20 1.97
N VAL A 172 -20.47 13.33 2.92
CA VAL A 172 -20.61 14.26 4.05
C VAL A 172 -19.38 15.17 4.15
N PRO A 173 -19.52 16.37 4.74
CA PRO A 173 -18.37 17.27 4.90
C PRO A 173 -17.25 16.63 5.70
N THR A 174 -16.01 16.82 5.27
CA THR A 174 -14.84 16.25 5.94
C THR A 174 -14.70 16.76 7.37
N GLY A 175 -14.65 15.82 8.32
CA GLY A 175 -14.54 16.10 9.75
C GLY A 175 -15.87 16.37 10.46
N ASP A 176 -16.99 16.35 9.73
CA ASP A 176 -18.33 16.42 10.31
C ASP A 176 -18.81 15.02 10.71
N PHE A 177 -18.47 14.61 11.93
CA PHE A 177 -18.82 13.30 12.46
C PHE A 177 -20.30 13.18 12.77
N ASP A 178 -21.00 14.27 13.12
CA ASP A 178 -22.45 14.27 13.34
C ASP A 178 -23.18 13.96 12.04
N ALA A 179 -22.77 14.59 10.94
CA ALA A 179 -23.29 14.30 9.60
C ALA A 179 -22.94 12.86 9.14
N MET A 180 -21.76 12.35 9.52
CA MET A 180 -21.35 10.97 9.23
C MET A 180 -22.24 9.98 9.95
N GLU A 181 -22.46 10.15 11.26
CA GLU A 181 -23.35 9.28 12.06
C GLU A 181 -24.80 9.33 11.54
N ALA A 182 -25.30 10.51 11.21
CA ALA A 182 -26.65 10.69 10.67
C ALA A 182 -26.87 10.00 9.30
N ALA A 183 -25.79 9.79 8.53
CA ALA A 183 -25.85 9.10 7.25
C ALA A 183 -25.76 7.57 7.35
N ILE A 184 -25.38 7.04 8.51
CA ILE A 184 -25.27 5.59 8.74
C ILE A 184 -26.65 4.98 8.94
N ASN A 185 -26.88 3.81 8.31
CA ASN A 185 -28.07 2.98 8.50
C ASN A 185 -27.71 1.49 8.40
N SER A 186 -28.69 0.59 8.46
CA SER A 186 -28.49 -0.87 8.44
C SER A 186 -27.79 -1.41 7.18
N ASN A 187 -27.83 -0.66 6.08
CA ASN A 187 -27.19 -1.03 4.83
C ASN A 187 -25.75 -0.49 4.72
N THR A 188 -25.33 0.40 5.60
CA THR A 188 -23.98 0.96 5.59
C THR A 188 -22.96 -0.12 5.94
N LYS A 189 -21.95 -0.32 5.09
CA LYS A 189 -20.92 -1.34 5.25
C LYS A 189 -19.53 -0.75 5.46
N MET A 190 -19.29 0.47 4.99
CA MET A 190 -17.96 1.06 5.08
C MET A 190 -17.99 2.57 5.23
N LEU A 191 -17.14 3.09 6.12
CA LEU A 191 -16.77 4.48 6.22
C LEU A 191 -15.46 4.68 5.46
N VAL A 192 -15.40 5.69 4.59
CA VAL A 192 -14.23 5.93 3.74
C VAL A 192 -13.73 7.36 3.92
N SER A 193 -12.43 7.52 4.10
CA SER A 193 -11.80 8.83 4.15
C SER A 193 -10.35 8.80 3.66
N GLU A 194 -9.77 9.97 3.53
CA GLU A 194 -8.35 10.22 3.27
C GLU A 194 -7.79 11.08 4.42
N SER A 195 -6.59 10.77 4.90
CA SER A 195 -5.95 11.59 5.94
C SER A 195 -4.41 11.62 5.77
N PRO A 196 -3.79 12.83 5.59
CA PRO A 196 -4.46 14.11 5.28
C PRO A 196 -5.17 14.09 3.94
N THR A 197 -6.22 14.92 3.78
CA THR A 197 -7.03 14.98 2.56
C THR A 197 -6.35 15.72 1.41
N ASN A 198 -6.76 15.45 0.18
CA ASN A 198 -6.35 16.21 -1.00
C ASN A 198 -7.53 17.11 -1.46
N PRO A 199 -7.38 18.44 -1.64
CA PRO A 199 -6.10 19.19 -1.66
C PRO A 199 -5.77 19.99 -0.38
N HIS A 200 -6.68 20.09 0.58
CA HIS A 200 -6.54 21.01 1.72
C HIS A 200 -5.73 20.43 2.87
N LEU A 201 -5.26 19.20 2.76
CA LEU A 201 -4.43 18.51 3.77
C LEU A 201 -5.08 18.46 5.17
N THR A 202 -6.41 18.35 5.19
CA THR A 202 -7.18 18.21 6.42
C THR A 202 -6.85 16.89 7.09
N ALA A 203 -6.35 16.90 8.32
CA ALA A 203 -6.18 15.69 9.11
C ALA A 203 -7.53 15.27 9.71
N VAL A 204 -7.90 14.02 9.53
CA VAL A 204 -9.11 13.43 10.11
C VAL A 204 -8.78 12.90 11.51
N ASP A 205 -9.66 13.15 12.48
CA ASP A 205 -9.56 12.59 13.82
C ASP A 205 -9.82 11.07 13.74
N LEU A 206 -8.75 10.27 13.75
CA LEU A 206 -8.84 8.83 13.57
C LEU A 206 -9.51 8.13 14.76
N GLU A 207 -9.34 8.64 15.99
CA GLU A 207 -10.00 8.06 17.16
C GLU A 207 -11.52 8.18 17.03
N LYS A 208 -12.03 9.35 16.64
CA LYS A 208 -13.45 9.54 16.37
C LYS A 208 -13.94 8.72 15.18
N PHE A 209 -13.17 8.72 14.09
CA PHE A 209 -13.53 7.96 12.88
C PHE A 209 -13.73 6.47 13.17
N VAL A 210 -12.80 5.89 13.90
CA VAL A 210 -12.86 4.49 14.34
C VAL A 210 -13.96 4.25 15.36
N ALA A 211 -14.19 5.20 16.29
CA ALA A 211 -15.26 5.09 17.28
C ALA A 211 -16.63 5.04 16.61
N VAL A 212 -16.87 5.88 15.59
CA VAL A 212 -18.12 5.86 14.79
C VAL A 212 -18.29 4.51 14.07
N GLY A 213 -17.22 4.01 13.42
CA GLY A 213 -17.26 2.70 12.75
C GLY A 213 -17.62 1.57 13.72
N LYS A 214 -16.93 1.50 14.86
CA LYS A 214 -17.14 0.46 15.88
C LYS A 214 -18.52 0.52 16.52
N ALA A 215 -19.02 1.72 16.82
CA ALA A 215 -20.33 1.90 17.43
C ALA A 215 -21.49 1.42 16.53
N ASN A 216 -21.27 1.41 15.21
CA ASN A 216 -22.26 1.04 14.21
C ASN A 216 -21.96 -0.29 13.51
N GLU A 217 -20.91 -1.02 13.92
CA GLU A 217 -20.44 -2.26 13.28
C GLU A 217 -20.14 -2.09 11.77
N VAL A 218 -19.57 -0.94 11.39
CA VAL A 218 -19.23 -0.55 10.03
C VAL A 218 -17.71 -0.53 9.85
N GLU A 219 -17.22 -1.19 8.82
CA GLU A 219 -15.77 -1.22 8.50
C GLU A 219 -15.24 0.16 8.11
N THR A 220 -13.96 0.39 8.37
CA THR A 220 -13.30 1.68 8.15
C THR A 220 -12.15 1.57 7.15
N LEU A 221 -12.08 2.52 6.21
CA LEU A 221 -10.98 2.67 5.25
C LEU A 221 -10.38 4.06 5.33
N ILE A 222 -9.06 4.15 5.49
CA ILE A 222 -8.30 5.40 5.35
C ILE A 222 -7.30 5.27 4.20
N ASP A 223 -7.37 6.18 3.23
CA ASP A 223 -6.27 6.42 2.29
C ASP A 223 -5.23 7.32 2.98
N ALA A 224 -4.10 6.73 3.36
CA ALA A 224 -3.00 7.41 4.04
C ALA A 224 -1.82 7.73 3.10
N THR A 225 -2.07 7.82 1.80
CA THR A 225 -1.04 8.06 0.77
C THR A 225 -0.20 9.29 1.07
N LEU A 226 -0.79 10.39 1.54
CA LEU A 226 -0.09 11.65 1.78
C LEU A 226 0.71 11.65 3.07
N ALA A 227 0.24 10.94 4.10
CA ALA A 227 0.96 10.76 5.36
C ALA A 227 2.09 9.75 5.22
N THR A 228 1.83 8.64 4.57
CA THR A 228 2.65 7.42 4.54
C THR A 228 2.78 6.73 5.92
N PRO A 229 3.20 5.46 5.98
CA PRO A 229 3.41 4.76 7.26
C PRO A 229 4.52 5.38 8.13
N TYR A 230 5.29 6.30 7.58
CA TYR A 230 6.32 7.03 8.33
C TYR A 230 5.73 8.09 9.25
N ASN A 231 4.75 8.86 8.74
CA ASN A 231 4.15 9.95 9.48
C ASN A 231 2.87 9.56 10.23
N LEU A 232 2.08 8.63 9.71
CA LEU A 232 0.81 8.19 10.30
C LEU A 232 0.57 6.73 9.97
N ARG A 233 0.19 5.94 10.95
CA ARG A 233 -0.21 4.54 10.81
C ARG A 233 -1.65 4.36 11.32
N PRO A 234 -2.66 4.49 10.46
CA PRO A 234 -4.05 4.38 10.88
C PRO A 234 -4.43 3.04 11.51
N ILE A 235 -3.71 1.97 11.18
CA ILE A 235 -3.87 0.65 11.83
C ILE A 235 -3.69 0.74 13.36
N GLU A 236 -2.77 1.56 13.86
CA GLU A 236 -2.53 1.73 15.31
C GLU A 236 -3.73 2.36 16.04
N TYR A 237 -4.61 3.05 15.31
CA TYR A 237 -5.86 3.61 15.83
C TYR A 237 -7.04 2.63 15.74
N GLY A 238 -6.84 1.49 15.07
CA GLY A 238 -7.86 0.46 14.88
C GLY A 238 -8.70 0.64 13.61
N VAL A 239 -8.18 1.33 12.61
CA VAL A 239 -8.74 1.36 11.25
C VAL A 239 -8.61 -0.04 10.62
N ASP A 240 -9.67 -0.54 9.98
CA ASP A 240 -9.70 -1.91 9.43
C ASP A 240 -8.85 -2.04 8.17
N PHE A 241 -8.89 -1.03 7.30
CA PHE A 241 -8.16 -1.01 6.03
C PHE A 241 -7.39 0.30 5.86
N VAL A 242 -6.12 0.20 5.52
CA VAL A 242 -5.28 1.35 5.15
C VAL A 242 -4.80 1.18 3.72
N LEU A 243 -5.04 2.21 2.91
CA LEU A 243 -4.64 2.25 1.51
C LEU A 243 -3.49 3.22 1.31
N HIS A 244 -2.55 2.85 0.44
CA HIS A 244 -1.55 3.77 -0.08
C HIS A 244 -1.42 3.62 -1.60
N SER A 245 -1.40 4.75 -2.31
CA SER A 245 -0.82 4.77 -3.65
C SER A 245 0.71 4.67 -3.53
N ALA A 246 1.23 3.47 -3.70
CA ALA A 246 2.68 3.22 -3.61
C ALA A 246 3.47 3.90 -4.75
N THR A 247 2.79 4.41 -5.77
CA THR A 247 3.29 5.29 -6.83
C THR A 247 3.96 6.55 -6.27
N LYS A 248 3.52 7.01 -5.07
CA LYS A 248 3.92 8.27 -4.45
C LYS A 248 5.20 8.09 -3.62
N TYR A 249 5.20 8.52 -2.39
CA TYR A 249 6.36 8.48 -1.48
C TYR A 249 6.99 7.09 -1.29
N LEU A 250 6.19 6.02 -1.32
CA LEU A 250 6.72 4.66 -1.14
C LEU A 250 7.67 4.28 -2.28
N GLY A 251 7.27 4.47 -3.53
CA GLY A 251 8.14 4.33 -4.69
C GLY A 251 9.18 5.45 -4.76
N GLY A 252 8.73 6.70 -4.69
CA GLY A 252 9.54 7.89 -4.44
C GLY A 252 10.44 8.38 -5.60
N HIS A 253 10.35 7.77 -6.80
CA HIS A 253 11.23 8.09 -7.93
C HIS A 253 10.50 8.33 -9.25
N ASN A 254 9.16 8.46 -9.23
CA ASN A 254 8.30 8.73 -10.40
C ASN A 254 8.45 7.71 -11.57
N ASP A 255 8.87 6.48 -11.28
CA ASP A 255 9.25 5.46 -12.25
C ASP A 255 8.39 4.17 -12.17
N LEU A 256 7.40 4.14 -11.28
CA LEU A 256 6.49 3.00 -11.12
C LEU A 256 5.06 3.43 -10.79
N ILE A 257 4.12 2.56 -11.04
CA ILE A 257 2.73 2.67 -10.59
C ILE A 257 2.42 1.43 -9.76
N ALA A 258 1.95 1.63 -8.51
CA ALA A 258 1.52 0.56 -7.63
C ALA A 258 0.52 1.09 -6.58
N GLY A 259 -0.25 0.18 -6.01
CA GLY A 259 -1.10 0.43 -4.85
C GLY A 259 -0.88 -0.66 -3.81
N VAL A 260 -1.18 -0.36 -2.57
CA VAL A 260 -1.16 -1.33 -1.48
C VAL A 260 -2.36 -1.13 -0.57
N LEU A 261 -2.91 -2.22 -0.10
CA LEU A 261 -3.95 -2.27 0.92
C LEU A 261 -3.40 -3.07 2.10
N CYS A 262 -3.47 -2.49 3.30
CA CYS A 262 -3.02 -3.08 4.55
C CYS A 262 -4.22 -3.34 5.47
N GLY A 263 -4.17 -4.42 6.26
CA GLY A 263 -5.22 -4.79 7.20
C GLY A 263 -4.89 -6.09 7.94
N SER A 264 -5.89 -6.65 8.64
CA SER A 264 -5.77 -7.98 9.22
C SER A 264 -5.80 -9.07 8.15
N LYS A 265 -5.21 -10.23 8.45
CA LYS A 265 -5.21 -11.38 7.54
C LYS A 265 -6.62 -11.81 7.18
N GLU A 266 -7.50 -11.91 8.17
CA GLU A 266 -8.91 -12.28 7.98
C GLU A 266 -9.65 -11.28 7.08
N ALA A 267 -9.48 -9.98 7.33
CA ALA A 267 -10.12 -8.94 6.53
C ALA A 267 -9.64 -8.95 5.07
N LEU A 268 -8.37 -9.27 4.84
CA LEU A 268 -7.76 -9.25 3.50
C LEU A 268 -7.98 -10.54 2.69
N GLU A 269 -8.44 -11.64 3.27
CA GLU A 269 -8.61 -12.93 2.57
C GLU A 269 -9.51 -12.82 1.32
N LYS A 270 -10.73 -12.28 1.49
CA LYS A 270 -11.67 -12.07 0.38
C LYS A 270 -11.13 -11.09 -0.67
N VAL A 271 -10.42 -10.07 -0.21
CA VAL A 271 -9.81 -9.06 -1.07
C VAL A 271 -8.73 -9.69 -1.95
N ARG A 272 -7.87 -10.53 -1.37
CA ARG A 272 -6.81 -11.26 -2.07
C ARG A 272 -7.39 -12.22 -3.12
N SER A 273 -8.44 -12.95 -2.75
CA SER A 273 -9.15 -13.85 -3.66
C SER A 273 -9.69 -13.09 -4.89
N LEU A 274 -10.43 -12.00 -4.66
CA LEU A 274 -10.99 -11.21 -5.76
C LEU A 274 -9.90 -10.56 -6.62
N ARG A 275 -8.80 -10.08 -6.02
CA ARG A 275 -7.66 -9.54 -6.78
C ARG A 275 -7.13 -10.56 -7.79
N GLY A 276 -7.00 -11.82 -7.36
CA GLY A 276 -6.59 -12.93 -8.23
C GLY A 276 -7.53 -13.14 -9.42
N ILE A 277 -8.84 -12.94 -9.25
CA ILE A 277 -9.84 -13.02 -10.31
C ILE A 277 -9.76 -11.82 -11.25
N LEU A 278 -9.74 -10.61 -10.69
CA LEU A 278 -9.68 -9.36 -11.46
C LEU A 278 -8.35 -9.19 -12.21
N GLY A 279 -7.27 -9.83 -11.74
CA GLY A 279 -5.96 -9.75 -12.35
C GLY A 279 -5.27 -8.38 -12.20
N SER A 280 -5.68 -7.56 -11.23
CA SER A 280 -5.09 -6.25 -10.94
C SER A 280 -3.76 -6.36 -10.18
N ILE A 281 -2.89 -7.21 -10.68
CA ILE A 281 -1.55 -7.51 -10.14
C ILE A 281 -0.49 -6.53 -10.66
N ASN A 282 0.65 -6.51 -10.00
CA ASN A 282 1.81 -5.73 -10.47
C ASN A 282 2.88 -6.63 -11.12
N SER A 283 3.74 -6.05 -11.94
CA SER A 283 4.86 -6.78 -12.54
C SER A 283 6.03 -6.90 -11.56
N SER A 284 6.79 -7.99 -11.63
CA SER A 284 7.98 -8.19 -10.80
C SER A 284 9.02 -7.08 -10.98
N HIS A 285 9.08 -6.43 -12.15
CA HIS A 285 9.95 -5.29 -12.40
C HIS A 285 9.52 -4.06 -11.57
N ASN A 286 8.24 -3.69 -11.59
CA ASN A 286 7.72 -2.61 -10.75
C ASN A 286 7.90 -2.92 -9.26
N LEU A 287 7.71 -4.19 -8.85
CA LEU A 287 7.91 -4.61 -7.47
C LEU A 287 9.38 -4.50 -7.04
N TYR A 288 10.32 -4.83 -7.92
CA TYR A 288 11.74 -4.58 -7.70
C TYR A 288 12.05 -3.08 -7.52
N LEU A 289 11.49 -2.22 -8.38
CA LEU A 289 11.66 -0.76 -8.24
C LEU A 289 11.06 -0.24 -6.94
N LEU A 290 9.87 -0.75 -6.56
CA LEU A 290 9.24 -0.39 -5.29
C LEU A 290 10.09 -0.82 -4.10
N GLU A 291 10.57 -2.07 -4.08
CA GLU A 291 11.48 -2.56 -3.04
C GLU A 291 12.75 -1.71 -2.94
N ARG A 292 13.34 -1.34 -4.09
CA ARG A 292 14.48 -0.45 -4.14
C ARG A 292 14.16 0.94 -3.58
N GLY A 293 13.00 1.50 -3.92
CA GLY A 293 12.52 2.79 -3.41
C GLY A 293 12.33 2.77 -1.89
N LEU A 294 11.81 1.68 -1.34
CA LEU A 294 11.60 1.52 0.11
C LEU A 294 12.91 1.59 0.89
N LYS A 295 14.04 1.14 0.36
CA LYS A 295 15.34 1.16 1.05
C LYS A 295 15.81 2.57 1.48
N THR A 296 15.32 3.62 0.81
CA THR A 296 15.60 5.01 1.14
C THR A 296 14.38 5.76 1.67
N PHE A 297 13.30 5.05 1.96
CA PHE A 297 12.01 5.64 2.28
C PHE A 297 12.07 6.59 3.48
N GLU A 298 12.63 6.16 4.60
CA GLU A 298 12.75 7.00 5.80
C GLU A 298 13.58 8.26 5.54
N LEU A 299 14.75 8.13 4.92
CA LEU A 299 15.62 9.26 4.59
C LEU A 299 14.89 10.30 3.72
N ARG A 300 14.12 9.83 2.75
CA ARG A 300 13.32 10.70 1.88
C ARG A 300 12.19 11.37 2.66
N MET A 301 11.48 10.62 3.52
CA MET A 301 10.39 11.19 4.31
C MET A 301 10.86 12.24 5.31
N GLN A 302 12.00 12.02 5.98
CA GLN A 302 12.63 13.04 6.83
C GLN A 302 12.88 14.34 6.05
N ARG A 303 13.46 14.23 4.87
CA ARG A 303 13.72 15.39 4.00
C ARG A 303 12.45 16.03 3.47
N HIS A 304 11.44 15.25 3.10
CA HIS A 304 10.13 15.77 2.69
C HIS A 304 9.45 16.55 3.82
N ASN A 305 9.46 16.03 5.06
CA ASN A 305 8.89 16.71 6.22
C ASN A 305 9.60 18.04 6.48
N GLU A 306 10.95 18.04 6.48
CA GLU A 306 11.74 19.27 6.69
C GLU A 306 11.49 20.30 5.58
N ASN A 307 11.55 19.89 4.32
CA ASN A 307 11.38 20.82 3.20
C ASN A 307 9.93 21.32 3.11
N GLY A 308 8.94 20.45 3.36
CA GLY A 308 7.53 20.84 3.37
C GLY A 308 7.24 21.92 4.39
N LEU A 309 7.73 21.75 5.61
CA LEU A 309 7.57 22.78 6.66
C LEU A 309 8.23 24.10 6.28
N ARG A 310 9.50 24.06 5.83
CA ARG A 310 10.23 25.29 5.45
C ARG A 310 9.56 26.03 4.29
N VAL A 311 9.05 25.31 3.28
CA VAL A 311 8.30 25.91 2.17
C VAL A 311 6.98 26.49 2.66
N ALA A 312 6.25 25.78 3.52
CA ALA A 312 5.00 26.26 4.09
C ALA A 312 5.18 27.54 4.91
N GLU A 313 6.18 27.60 5.78
CA GLU A 313 6.52 28.80 6.57
C GLU A 313 6.92 29.99 5.70
N PHE A 314 7.70 29.73 4.63
CA PHE A 314 8.07 30.78 3.67
C PHE A 314 6.84 31.34 2.97
N LEU A 315 5.96 30.46 2.49
CA LEU A 315 4.74 30.89 1.80
C LEU A 315 3.75 31.59 2.73
N ASP A 316 3.59 31.09 3.97
CA ASP A 316 2.68 31.67 4.96
C ASP A 316 3.07 33.10 5.35
N SER A 317 4.36 33.41 5.34
CA SER A 317 4.90 34.76 5.59
C SER A 317 4.92 35.67 4.34
N HIS A 318 4.65 35.13 3.13
CA HIS A 318 4.83 35.89 1.90
C HIS A 318 3.63 36.80 1.59
N PRO A 319 3.83 38.11 1.31
CA PRO A 319 2.74 39.10 1.19
C PRO A 319 1.79 38.86 0.01
N ARG A 320 2.17 38.08 -0.97
CA ARG A 320 1.36 37.71 -2.15
C ARG A 320 0.60 36.39 -1.96
N ILE A 321 0.73 35.72 -0.82
CA ILE A 321 0.01 34.51 -0.50
C ILE A 321 -1.14 34.86 0.45
N GLU A 322 -2.33 34.37 0.10
CA GLU A 322 -3.54 34.58 0.89
C GLU A 322 -3.66 33.54 2.00
N LYS A 323 -3.40 32.28 1.66
CA LYS A 323 -3.54 31.17 2.60
C LYS A 323 -2.62 30.00 2.21
N VAL A 324 -2.07 29.34 3.22
CA VAL A 324 -1.32 28.11 3.07
C VAL A 324 -2.05 26.98 3.81
N TYR A 325 -2.22 25.87 3.14
CA TYR A 325 -2.71 24.64 3.75
C TYR A 325 -1.52 23.68 3.93
N TYR A 326 -1.10 23.50 5.15
CA TYR A 326 -0.06 22.58 5.56
C TYR A 326 -0.29 22.18 7.03
N PRO A 327 -0.49 20.88 7.33
CA PRO A 327 -0.92 20.46 8.67
C PRO A 327 0.06 20.81 9.79
N GLY A 328 1.32 21.10 9.47
CA GLY A 328 2.35 21.50 10.41
C GLY A 328 2.36 23.01 10.75
N LEU A 329 1.52 23.83 10.12
CA LEU A 329 1.35 25.24 10.48
C LEU A 329 0.24 25.40 11.52
N LYS A 330 0.49 26.22 12.55
CA LYS A 330 -0.52 26.53 13.59
C LYS A 330 -1.76 27.22 13.03
N SER A 331 -1.65 27.86 11.86
CA SER A 331 -2.77 28.46 11.12
C SER A 331 -3.67 27.44 10.42
N HIS A 332 -3.25 26.19 10.33
CA HIS A 332 -4.04 25.13 9.68
C HIS A 332 -5.22 24.71 10.56
N PRO A 333 -6.45 24.56 10.00
CA PRO A 333 -7.65 24.26 10.80
C PRO A 333 -7.58 22.98 11.63
N THR A 334 -6.80 21.98 11.17
CA THR A 334 -6.65 20.70 11.88
C THR A 334 -5.23 20.49 12.43
N TYR A 335 -4.51 21.60 12.74
CA TYR A 335 -3.16 21.52 13.30
C TYR A 335 -3.10 20.66 14.58
N ASP A 336 -4.04 20.84 15.50
CA ASP A 336 -4.04 20.12 16.77
C ASP A 336 -4.24 18.60 16.56
N ILE A 337 -5.17 18.23 15.68
CA ILE A 337 -5.39 16.84 15.29
C ILE A 337 -4.14 16.25 14.61
N ALA A 338 -3.58 16.96 13.63
CA ALA A 338 -2.39 16.51 12.94
C ALA A 338 -1.20 16.34 13.89
N SER A 339 -1.00 17.31 14.78
CA SER A 339 0.11 17.30 15.76
C SER A 339 -0.01 16.19 16.80
N SER A 340 -1.23 15.76 17.14
CA SER A 340 -1.45 14.65 18.09
C SER A 340 -1.25 13.27 17.46
N GLN A 341 -1.52 13.13 16.15
CA GLN A 341 -1.57 11.84 15.45
C GLN A 341 -0.34 11.57 14.57
N MET A 342 0.28 12.63 14.03
CA MET A 342 1.31 12.51 13.00
C MET A 342 2.70 12.81 13.52
N ARG A 343 3.68 12.03 13.08
CA ARG A 343 5.11 12.25 13.41
C ARG A 343 5.77 13.34 12.55
N GLY A 344 5.13 13.71 11.45
CA GLY A 344 5.55 14.72 10.48
C GLY A 344 4.43 14.96 9.47
N PHE A 345 4.57 15.97 8.62
CA PHE A 345 3.44 16.50 7.85
C PHE A 345 3.60 16.36 6.33
N GLY A 346 4.64 15.65 5.89
CA GLY A 346 4.87 15.37 4.47
C GLY A 346 5.51 16.52 3.69
N GLY A 347 5.60 16.32 2.38
CA GLY A 347 6.23 17.27 1.45
C GLY A 347 5.24 17.97 0.51
N LEU A 348 3.93 17.82 0.73
CA LEU A 348 2.90 18.51 -0.06
C LEU A 348 2.48 19.79 0.65
N VAL A 349 2.49 20.91 -0.07
CA VAL A 349 2.05 22.22 0.41
C VAL A 349 1.05 22.79 -0.58
N THR A 350 -0.14 23.13 -0.13
CA THR A 350 -1.17 23.78 -0.95
C THR A 350 -1.31 25.24 -0.53
N PHE A 351 -1.41 26.15 -1.49
CA PHE A 351 -1.52 27.59 -1.19
C PHE A 351 -2.42 28.33 -2.17
N LEU A 352 -2.97 29.43 -1.73
CA LEU A 352 -3.76 30.38 -2.53
C LEU A 352 -2.95 31.66 -2.76
N VAL A 353 -2.86 32.09 -4.00
CA VAL A 353 -2.26 33.38 -4.37
C VAL A 353 -3.29 34.48 -4.14
N LYS A 354 -2.88 35.54 -3.43
CA LYS A 354 -3.76 36.64 -3.04
C LYS A 354 -4.32 37.38 -4.23
N ASP A 355 -5.64 37.63 -4.20
CA ASP A 355 -6.39 38.37 -5.22
C ASP A 355 -6.16 37.86 -6.66
N ALA A 356 -5.79 36.58 -6.85
CA ALA A 356 -5.46 35.99 -8.15
C ALA A 356 -6.59 35.11 -8.66
N ASP A 357 -6.93 35.33 -9.96
CA ASP A 357 -7.73 34.39 -10.73
C ASP A 357 -6.87 33.19 -11.21
N TRP A 358 -7.49 32.27 -11.94
CA TRP A 358 -6.77 31.09 -12.46
C TRP A 358 -5.64 31.49 -13.46
N LYS A 359 -5.76 32.61 -14.21
CA LYS A 359 -4.73 33.06 -15.14
C LYS A 359 -3.51 33.62 -14.43
N GLU A 360 -3.73 34.37 -13.35
CA GLU A 360 -2.65 34.90 -12.54
C GLU A 360 -1.96 33.80 -11.78
N THR A 361 -2.73 32.86 -11.23
CA THR A 361 -2.16 31.66 -10.60
C THR A 361 -1.34 30.81 -11.58
N SER A 362 -1.81 30.66 -12.84
CA SER A 362 -1.02 30.00 -13.89
C SER A 362 0.31 30.68 -14.14
N ARG A 363 0.36 32.03 -14.17
CA ARG A 363 1.62 32.76 -14.33
C ARG A 363 2.61 32.51 -13.21
N VAL A 364 2.11 32.32 -11.97
CA VAL A 364 2.97 31.96 -10.83
C VAL A 364 3.55 30.56 -11.03
N VAL A 365 2.72 29.61 -11.48
CA VAL A 365 3.15 28.23 -11.77
C VAL A 365 4.17 28.22 -12.92
N ASP A 366 3.91 28.95 -14.01
CA ASP A 366 4.78 29.04 -15.19
C ASP A 366 6.13 29.73 -14.89
N ALA A 367 6.16 30.61 -13.89
CA ALA A 367 7.38 31.31 -13.46
C ALA A 367 8.27 30.46 -12.57
N ALA A 368 7.80 29.30 -12.08
CA ALA A 368 8.58 28.42 -11.22
C ALA A 368 9.79 27.82 -11.98
N LYS A 369 11.00 28.02 -11.46
CA LYS A 369 12.23 27.59 -12.15
C LYS A 369 12.69 26.18 -11.78
N ILE A 370 12.46 25.76 -10.53
CA ILE A 370 12.92 24.45 -10.01
C ILE A 370 11.80 23.42 -10.10
N PRO A 371 10.59 23.67 -9.54
CA PRO A 371 9.51 22.73 -9.67
C PRO A 371 9.07 22.57 -11.12
N ARG A 372 8.79 21.33 -11.52
CA ARG A 372 8.25 21.01 -12.85
C ARG A 372 6.74 20.96 -12.78
N ILE A 373 6.07 21.43 -13.83
CA ILE A 373 4.61 21.37 -13.95
C ILE A 373 4.22 19.95 -14.31
N ALA A 374 3.69 19.22 -13.34
CA ALA A 374 3.23 17.85 -13.54
C ALA A 374 2.23 17.45 -12.46
N PRO A 375 1.28 16.53 -12.76
CA PRO A 375 0.51 15.84 -11.75
C PRO A 375 1.40 14.85 -11.01
N SER A 376 1.05 14.50 -9.80
CA SER A 376 1.73 13.56 -8.91
C SER A 376 2.44 14.27 -7.76
N LEU A 377 3.04 13.47 -6.87
CA LEU A 377 3.73 13.93 -5.67
C LEU A 377 4.63 12.80 -5.12
N GLY A 378 5.47 13.13 -4.13
CA GLY A 378 6.21 12.14 -3.34
C GLY A 378 7.48 11.61 -4.01
N GLY A 379 7.80 12.06 -5.22
CA GLY A 379 9.09 11.80 -5.85
C GLY A 379 10.20 12.72 -5.35
N VAL A 380 11.43 12.45 -5.74
CA VAL A 380 12.61 13.28 -5.40
C VAL A 380 12.65 14.59 -6.20
N GLU A 381 11.98 14.65 -7.35
CA GLU A 381 11.80 15.88 -8.11
C GLU A 381 10.72 16.76 -7.50
N SER A 382 10.99 18.09 -7.46
CA SER A 382 9.98 19.06 -7.05
C SER A 382 8.96 19.26 -8.17
N LEU A 383 7.68 19.11 -7.83
CA LEU A 383 6.56 19.30 -8.73
C LEU A 383 5.69 20.46 -8.26
N ILE A 384 5.04 21.14 -9.21
CA ILE A 384 4.02 22.13 -8.97
C ILE A 384 2.84 21.84 -9.90
N CYS A 385 1.62 22.00 -9.39
CA CYS A 385 0.40 21.77 -10.16
C CYS A 385 -0.64 22.83 -9.83
N LEU A 386 -1.39 23.26 -10.83
CA LEU A 386 -2.54 24.14 -10.66
C LEU A 386 -3.80 23.30 -10.45
N PHE A 387 -4.50 23.51 -9.32
CA PHE A 387 -5.82 22.91 -9.09
C PHE A 387 -6.90 23.71 -9.81
N ILE A 388 -7.15 23.41 -11.08
CA ILE A 388 -8.16 24.10 -11.92
C ILE A 388 -9.59 23.82 -11.41
N HIS A 389 -9.81 22.71 -10.72
CA HIS A 389 -11.15 22.29 -10.27
C HIS A 389 -11.72 23.06 -9.07
N ILE A 390 -10.89 23.79 -8.33
CA ILE A 390 -11.36 24.62 -7.21
C ILE A 390 -11.96 25.92 -7.67
N SER A 391 -11.49 26.44 -8.81
CA SER A 391 -11.93 27.72 -9.38
C SER A 391 -13.08 27.64 -10.40
N GLU A 392 -13.32 26.47 -10.99
CA GLU A 392 -14.42 26.24 -11.93
C GLU A 392 -15.07 24.85 -11.71
N PRO A 393 -16.15 24.75 -10.91
CA PRO A 393 -16.80 23.46 -10.62
C PRO A 393 -17.51 22.82 -11.83
N THR A 394 -17.43 23.39 -13.01
CA THR A 394 -18.28 23.05 -14.18
C THR A 394 -17.55 22.40 -15.37
N ARG A 395 -16.23 22.17 -15.33
CA ARG A 395 -15.58 21.41 -16.42
C ARG A 395 -15.47 19.92 -16.08
N PRO A 396 -16.27 19.04 -16.73
CA PRO A 396 -16.01 17.60 -16.72
C PRO A 396 -14.74 17.31 -17.55
N TYR A 397 -13.88 16.41 -17.04
CA TYR A 397 -12.88 15.72 -17.87
C TYR A 397 -13.55 14.62 -18.66
#